data_7d421b909825f5fefed5811daa7e7051
#
_entry.id   7d421b909825f5fefed5811daa7e7051
#
_cell.length_a   1.000
_cell.length_b   1.000
_cell.length_c   1.000
_cell.angle_alpha   90.00
_cell.angle_beta   90.00
_cell.angle_gamma   90.00
#
_symmetry.space_group_name_H-M   'P 1'
#
loop_
_entity.id
_entity.type
_entity.pdbx_description
1 polymer ?
#
loop_
_entity_poly.entity_id
_entity_poly.type
_entity_poly.pdbx_seq_one_letter_code
_entity_poly.pdbx_strand_id
1 'polypeptide(L)'
;MLKLVENGNIFNSDCQYLVNPVNTVGVMGKGLALDFKNKFPDNFKKYRKYCKSGEFTVGKLLIISENNKKIVNFPTKLHWKNKSEINYILEGLEKLKTAIEKYNIKSIAMPKLGCGLGGLDWNIVYSEITKWHNQLDNKITKDLVVEIYI
;
A
#
# COMPACT_ATOMS: atom_id res chain seq x y z
N MET A 1 8.65 7.95 -12.10
CA MET A 1 9.96 7.91 -11.41
C MET A 1 9.80 7.12 -10.10
N LEU A 2 10.64 6.13 -9.90
CA LEU A 2 10.69 5.36 -8.65
C LEU A 2 11.80 5.94 -7.76
N LYS A 3 11.45 6.37 -6.56
CA LYS A 3 12.36 7.11 -5.66
C LYS A 3 12.36 6.49 -4.27
N LEU A 4 13.55 6.20 -3.74
CA LEU A 4 13.69 5.77 -2.34
C LEU A 4 13.80 6.99 -1.43
N VAL A 5 13.07 6.98 -0.33
CA VAL A 5 13.11 8.03 0.70
C VAL A 5 13.63 7.42 1.99
N GLU A 6 14.87 7.77 2.36
CA GLU A 6 15.49 7.28 3.59
C GLU A 6 15.15 8.19 4.77
N ASN A 7 14.88 7.57 5.91
CA ASN A 7 14.62 8.28 7.18
C ASN A 7 13.50 9.32 7.12
N GLY A 8 12.56 9.14 6.17
CA GLY A 8 11.41 10.03 6.03
C GLY A 8 10.17 9.50 6.74
N ASN A 9 9.17 10.36 6.83
CA ASN A 9 7.86 10.02 7.36
C ASN A 9 6.86 10.05 6.21
N ILE A 10 6.24 8.91 5.92
CA ILE A 10 5.28 8.78 4.81
C ILE A 10 4.11 9.78 4.92
N PHE A 11 3.73 10.16 6.15
CA PHE A 11 2.64 11.12 6.35
C PHE A 11 3.02 12.54 5.97
N ASN A 12 4.31 12.82 5.79
CA ASN A 12 4.81 14.10 5.31
C ASN A 12 5.01 14.13 3.79
N SER A 13 4.68 13.05 3.11
CA SER A 13 4.79 12.98 1.65
C SER A 13 3.81 13.93 0.95
N ASP A 14 4.27 14.53 -0.14
CA ASP A 14 3.41 15.34 -1.02
C ASP A 14 2.58 14.46 -1.97
N CYS A 15 2.82 13.16 -2.00
CA CYS A 15 2.04 12.24 -2.84
C CYS A 15 0.57 12.25 -2.44
N GLN A 16 -0.30 12.16 -3.43
CA GLN A 16 -1.74 12.13 -3.19
C GLN A 16 -2.20 10.80 -2.59
N TYR A 17 -1.59 9.69 -3.03
CA TYR A 17 -1.96 8.35 -2.58
C TYR A 17 -0.92 7.84 -1.59
N LEU A 18 -1.39 7.38 -0.43
CA LEU A 18 -0.55 6.78 0.61
C LEU A 18 -0.92 5.31 0.78
N VAL A 19 0.05 4.42 0.65
CA VAL A 19 -0.19 2.98 0.77
C VAL A 19 -0.07 2.55 2.23
N ASN A 20 -1.14 1.97 2.75
CA ASN A 20 -1.24 1.44 4.11
C ASN A 20 -1.18 -0.09 4.06
N PRO A 21 -0.11 -0.73 4.59
CA PRO A 21 -0.02 -2.19 4.61
C PRO A 21 -0.92 -2.74 5.72
N VAL A 22 -1.89 -3.56 5.35
CA VAL A 22 -2.92 -4.04 6.28
C VAL A 22 -3.09 -5.56 6.21
N ASN A 23 -3.81 -6.11 7.19
CA ASN A 23 -4.31 -7.49 7.16
C ASN A 23 -5.76 -7.50 6.64
N THR A 24 -6.36 -8.68 6.56
CA THR A 24 -7.73 -8.84 6.07
C THR A 24 -8.75 -9.12 7.18
N VAL A 25 -8.36 -8.99 8.45
CA VAL A 25 -9.25 -9.22 9.59
C VAL A 25 -9.70 -7.95 10.30
N GLY A 26 -9.32 -6.78 9.79
CA GLY A 26 -9.84 -5.51 10.29
C GLY A 26 -9.10 -4.93 11.50
N VAL A 27 -7.84 -5.30 11.71
CA VAL A 27 -7.04 -4.85 12.85
C VAL A 27 -5.86 -4.00 12.38
N MET A 28 -5.74 -2.79 12.93
CA MET A 28 -4.59 -1.91 12.75
C MET A 28 -3.97 -1.67 14.13
N GLY A 29 -3.33 -2.70 14.69
CA GLY A 29 -2.91 -2.72 16.09
C GLY A 29 -1.47 -2.35 16.36
N LYS A 30 -0.59 -2.36 15.36
CA LYS A 30 0.84 -2.09 15.53
C LYS A 30 1.44 -1.42 14.30
N GLY A 31 2.62 -0.84 14.49
CA GLY A 31 3.44 -0.31 13.42
C GLY A 31 2.75 0.76 12.61
N LEU A 32 3.04 0.79 11.31
CA LEU A 32 2.53 1.83 10.41
C LEU A 32 1.00 1.80 10.30
N ALA A 33 0.38 0.62 10.33
CA ALA A 33 -1.08 0.52 10.27
C ALA A 33 -1.75 1.22 11.46
N LEU A 34 -1.16 1.11 12.65
CA LEU A 34 -1.66 1.85 13.82
C LEU A 34 -1.55 3.36 13.62
N ASP A 35 -0.45 3.83 13.06
CA ASP A 35 -0.28 5.25 12.76
C ASP A 35 -1.32 5.73 11.74
N PHE A 36 -1.62 4.92 10.72
CA PHE A 36 -2.70 5.22 9.79
C PHE A 36 -4.07 5.27 10.46
N LYS A 37 -4.34 4.35 11.39
CA LYS A 37 -5.59 4.36 12.17
C LYS A 37 -5.76 5.67 12.93
N ASN A 38 -4.69 6.13 13.56
CA ASN A 38 -4.72 7.35 14.36
C ASN A 38 -4.85 8.60 13.49
N LYS A 39 -4.20 8.62 12.33
CA LYS A 39 -4.25 9.75 11.39
C LYS A 39 -5.53 9.79 10.56
N PHE A 40 -6.06 8.62 10.21
CA PHE A 40 -7.20 8.48 9.31
C PHE A 40 -8.25 7.54 9.92
N PRO A 41 -8.95 7.99 10.98
CA PRO A 41 -9.91 7.15 11.68
C PRO A 41 -11.10 6.72 10.83
N ASP A 42 -11.55 7.53 9.86
CA ASP A 42 -12.66 7.17 8.98
C ASP A 42 -12.25 6.07 8.01
N ASN A 43 -11.03 6.14 7.49
CA ASN A 43 -10.45 5.07 6.68
C ASN A 43 -10.45 3.75 7.46
N PHE A 44 -10.02 3.77 8.72
CA PHE A 44 -10.01 2.58 9.56
C PHE A 44 -11.42 1.98 9.71
N LYS A 45 -12.42 2.81 9.98
CA LYS A 45 -13.80 2.34 10.15
C LYS A 45 -14.34 1.64 8.90
N LYS A 46 -14.09 2.22 7.72
CA LYS A 46 -14.51 1.65 6.45
C LYS A 46 -13.76 0.35 6.15
N TYR A 47 -12.45 0.35 6.35
CA TYR A 47 -11.62 -0.85 6.18
C TYR A 47 -12.12 -2.00 7.06
N ARG A 48 -12.37 -1.73 8.34
CA ARG A 48 -12.88 -2.74 9.28
C ARG A 48 -14.21 -3.32 8.83
N LYS A 49 -15.11 -2.48 8.33
CA LYS A 49 -16.41 -2.91 7.81
C LYS A 49 -16.24 -3.86 6.63
N TYR A 50 -15.39 -3.52 5.66
CA TYR A 50 -15.15 -4.36 4.50
C TYR A 50 -14.47 -5.69 4.84
N CYS A 51 -13.59 -5.69 5.83
CA CYS A 51 -13.00 -6.93 6.34
C CYS A 51 -14.06 -7.85 6.96
N LYS A 52 -14.94 -7.29 7.79
CA LYS A 52 -16.01 -8.05 8.45
C LYS A 52 -16.99 -8.65 7.46
N SER A 53 -17.30 -7.96 6.38
CA SER A 53 -18.23 -8.46 5.36
C SER A 53 -17.61 -9.50 4.43
N GLY A 54 -16.27 -9.69 4.50
CA GLY A 54 -15.56 -10.57 3.57
C GLY A 54 -15.28 -9.95 2.21
N GLU A 55 -15.66 -8.69 2.00
CA GLU A 55 -15.45 -8.01 0.72
C GLU A 55 -13.99 -7.63 0.47
N PHE A 56 -13.20 -7.45 1.53
CA PHE A 56 -11.79 -7.08 1.43
C PHE A 56 -10.90 -8.29 1.74
N THR A 57 -10.17 -8.76 0.73
CA THR A 57 -9.25 -9.90 0.82
C THR A 57 -7.94 -9.58 0.14
N VAL A 58 -6.94 -10.48 0.30
CA VAL A 58 -5.68 -10.38 -0.45
C VAL A 58 -5.97 -10.34 -1.96
N GLY A 59 -5.23 -9.52 -2.69
CA GLY A 59 -5.44 -9.32 -4.11
C GLY A 59 -6.44 -8.22 -4.45
N LYS A 60 -7.07 -7.61 -3.44
CA LYS A 60 -7.95 -6.46 -3.62
C LYS A 60 -7.32 -5.23 -2.96
N LEU A 61 -7.62 -4.06 -3.46
CA LEU A 61 -7.26 -2.79 -2.83
C LEU A 61 -8.51 -2.05 -2.41
N LEU A 62 -8.45 -1.39 -1.26
CA LEU A 62 -9.51 -0.51 -0.79
C LEU A 62 -8.96 0.90 -0.70
N ILE A 63 -9.46 1.80 -1.55
CA ILE A 63 -8.98 3.18 -1.62
C ILE A 63 -10.05 4.10 -1.01
N ILE A 64 -9.68 4.81 0.05
CA ILE A 64 -10.56 5.71 0.80
C ILE A 64 -9.96 7.10 0.83
N SER A 65 -10.77 8.11 0.52
CA SER A 65 -10.34 9.51 0.61
C SER A 65 -10.60 10.05 2.01
N GLU A 66 -9.58 10.67 2.61
CA GLU A 66 -9.69 11.33 3.91
C GLU A 66 -8.63 12.42 4.03
N ASN A 67 -9.00 13.61 4.51
CA ASN A 67 -8.08 14.74 4.75
C ASN A 67 -7.20 15.08 3.53
N ASN A 68 -7.81 15.17 2.36
CA ASN A 68 -7.15 15.50 1.09
C ASN A 68 -6.10 14.47 0.64
N LYS A 69 -6.10 13.29 1.24
CA LYS A 69 -5.27 12.17 0.83
C LYS A 69 -6.15 11.00 0.42
N LYS A 70 -5.60 10.11 -0.39
CA LYS A 70 -6.24 8.86 -0.74
C LYS A 70 -5.43 7.72 -0.12
N ILE A 71 -6.08 6.96 0.76
CA ILE A 71 -5.43 5.88 1.47
C ILE A 71 -5.67 4.59 0.70
N VAL A 72 -4.58 3.96 0.26
CA VAL A 72 -4.62 2.67 -0.43
C VAL A 72 -4.39 1.58 0.60
N ASN A 73 -5.45 0.96 1.07
CA ASN A 73 -5.33 -0.17 1.99
C ASN A 73 -4.90 -1.39 1.18
N PHE A 74 -3.66 -1.81 1.40
CA PHE A 74 -2.98 -2.85 0.62
C PHE A 74 -2.80 -4.08 1.51
N PRO A 75 -3.51 -5.19 1.26
CA PRO A 75 -3.44 -6.36 2.13
C PRO A 75 -2.12 -7.11 1.94
N THR A 76 -1.30 -7.11 2.98
CA THR A 76 -0.01 -7.82 3.01
C THR A 76 -0.03 -9.07 3.86
N LYS A 77 -1.12 -9.30 4.61
CA LYS A 77 -1.32 -10.46 5.49
C LYS A 77 -2.78 -10.88 5.50
N LEU A 78 -3.04 -12.16 5.69
CA LEU A 78 -4.39 -12.65 5.98
C LEU A 78 -4.81 -12.26 7.39
N HIS A 79 -3.97 -12.55 8.39
CA HIS A 79 -4.22 -12.26 9.78
C HIS A 79 -3.00 -11.53 10.38
N TRP A 80 -3.21 -10.68 11.39
CA TRP A 80 -2.09 -9.91 11.98
C TRP A 80 -1.02 -10.78 12.64
N LYS A 81 -1.35 -12.01 13.06
CA LYS A 81 -0.41 -12.99 13.64
C LYS A 81 0.44 -13.69 12.58
N ASN A 82 0.00 -13.69 11.32
CA ASN A 82 0.66 -14.43 10.25
C ASN A 82 1.76 -13.60 9.62
N LYS A 83 2.68 -14.26 8.93
CA LYS A 83 3.67 -13.59 8.09
C LYS A 83 3.05 -13.22 6.75
N SER A 84 3.64 -12.21 6.11
CA SER A 84 3.32 -11.88 4.72
C SER A 84 3.90 -12.92 3.78
N GLU A 85 3.27 -13.06 2.60
CA GLU A 85 3.79 -13.89 1.51
C GLU A 85 4.01 -13.00 0.30
N ILE A 86 5.06 -13.30 -0.47
CA ILE A 86 5.41 -12.48 -1.64
C ILE A 86 4.25 -12.39 -2.63
N ASN A 87 3.47 -13.47 -2.79
CA ASN A 87 2.32 -13.48 -3.70
C ASN A 87 1.28 -12.43 -3.34
N TYR A 88 1.11 -12.10 -2.05
CA TYR A 88 0.19 -11.04 -1.64
C TYR A 88 0.64 -9.68 -2.18
N ILE A 89 1.95 -9.46 -2.17
CA ILE A 89 2.54 -8.23 -2.69
C ILE A 89 2.37 -8.16 -4.21
N LEU A 90 2.65 -9.26 -4.92
CA LEU A 90 2.52 -9.32 -6.37
C LEU A 90 1.08 -9.08 -6.82
N GLU A 91 0.11 -9.72 -6.17
CA GLU A 91 -1.31 -9.55 -6.47
C GLU A 91 -1.78 -8.11 -6.21
N GLY A 92 -1.33 -7.52 -5.11
CA GLY A 92 -1.66 -6.14 -4.77
C GLY A 92 -1.07 -5.15 -5.77
N LEU A 93 0.17 -5.36 -6.21
CA LEU A 93 0.81 -4.51 -7.22
C LEU A 93 0.07 -4.57 -8.56
N GLU A 94 -0.43 -5.74 -8.97
CA GLU A 94 -1.23 -5.85 -10.19
C GLU A 94 -2.53 -5.03 -10.08
N LYS A 95 -3.19 -5.06 -8.93
CA LYS A 95 -4.36 -4.22 -8.68
C LYS A 95 -4.00 -2.74 -8.64
N LEU A 96 -2.85 -2.40 -8.09
CA LEU A 96 -2.38 -1.02 -8.07
C LEU A 96 -2.13 -0.50 -9.48
N LYS A 97 -1.57 -1.32 -10.37
CA LYS A 97 -1.42 -0.99 -11.78
C LYS A 97 -2.78 -0.64 -12.41
N THR A 98 -3.78 -1.48 -12.18
CA THR A 98 -5.14 -1.24 -12.68
C THR A 98 -5.70 0.09 -12.14
N ALA A 99 -5.49 0.36 -10.85
CA ALA A 99 -5.95 1.59 -10.22
C ALA A 99 -5.24 2.83 -10.80
N ILE A 100 -3.93 2.74 -11.03
CA ILE A 100 -3.16 3.83 -11.64
C ILE A 100 -3.74 4.21 -12.99
N GLU A 101 -4.04 3.23 -13.83
CA GLU A 101 -4.63 3.45 -15.14
C GLU A 101 -6.05 4.03 -15.03
N LYS A 102 -6.89 3.42 -14.19
CA LYS A 102 -8.29 3.77 -14.05
C LYS A 102 -8.50 5.18 -13.48
N TYR A 103 -7.73 5.53 -12.46
CA TYR A 103 -7.89 6.80 -11.74
C TYR A 103 -6.86 7.86 -12.13
N ASN A 104 -6.02 7.56 -13.12
CA ASN A 104 -4.98 8.49 -13.57
C ASN A 104 -4.10 8.97 -12.42
N ILE A 105 -3.64 8.04 -11.59
CA ILE A 105 -2.83 8.32 -10.41
C ILE A 105 -1.47 8.88 -10.83
N LYS A 106 -1.05 9.98 -10.20
CA LYS A 106 0.20 10.67 -10.54
C LYS A 106 1.27 10.55 -9.45
N SER A 107 0.87 10.25 -8.21
CA SER A 107 1.84 10.17 -7.12
C SER A 107 1.39 9.18 -6.06
N ILE A 108 2.32 8.30 -5.65
CA ILE A 108 2.07 7.25 -4.68
C ILE A 108 3.25 7.20 -3.72
N ALA A 109 2.97 7.18 -2.42
CA ALA A 109 3.96 6.90 -1.39
C ALA A 109 3.66 5.56 -0.76
N MET A 110 4.66 4.68 -0.67
CA MET A 110 4.49 3.35 -0.10
C MET A 110 5.62 3.01 0.88
N PRO A 111 5.34 2.17 1.87
CA PRO A 111 6.38 1.65 2.75
C PRO A 111 7.07 0.43 2.13
N LYS A 112 7.98 -0.20 2.89
CA LYS A 112 8.54 -1.51 2.54
C LYS A 112 7.48 -2.60 2.75
N LEU A 113 6.67 -2.83 1.74
CA LEU A 113 5.50 -3.71 1.79
C LEU A 113 5.86 -5.11 2.27
N GLY A 114 5.22 -5.56 3.34
CA GLY A 114 5.38 -6.91 3.89
C GLY A 114 6.69 -7.16 4.62
N CYS A 115 7.55 -6.17 4.81
CA CYS A 115 8.93 -6.38 5.30
C CYS A 115 9.10 -6.15 6.82
N GLY A 116 8.28 -5.34 7.45
CA GLY A 116 8.37 -5.11 8.89
C GLY A 116 7.90 -6.33 9.67
N LEU A 117 6.75 -6.24 10.29
CA LEU A 117 6.14 -7.35 11.00
C LEU A 117 5.77 -8.53 10.07
N GLY A 118 5.65 -8.27 8.77
CA GLY A 118 5.38 -9.30 7.77
C GLY A 118 6.54 -10.25 7.50
N GLY A 119 7.77 -9.83 7.79
CA GLY A 119 8.95 -10.68 7.73
C GLY A 119 9.53 -10.97 6.36
N LEU A 120 9.04 -10.32 5.29
CA LEU A 120 9.63 -10.50 3.95
C LEU A 120 10.99 -9.80 3.85
N ASP A 121 11.87 -10.35 3.01
CA ASP A 121 13.17 -9.77 2.70
C ASP A 121 12.97 -8.54 1.79
N TRP A 122 13.46 -7.39 2.23
CA TRP A 122 13.31 -6.14 1.48
C TRP A 122 13.97 -6.21 0.10
N ASN A 123 15.11 -6.87 -0.04
CA ASN A 123 15.78 -6.97 -1.33
C ASN A 123 14.90 -7.70 -2.37
N ILE A 124 14.17 -8.73 -1.93
CA ILE A 124 13.24 -9.46 -2.78
C ILE A 124 12.04 -8.58 -3.13
N VAL A 125 11.43 -7.94 -2.15
CA VAL A 125 10.26 -7.08 -2.37
C VAL A 125 10.63 -5.89 -3.25
N TYR A 126 11.76 -5.25 -3.01
CA TYR A 126 12.22 -4.13 -3.83
C TYR A 126 12.45 -4.54 -5.28
N SER A 127 13.05 -5.72 -5.49
CA SER A 127 13.23 -6.27 -6.84
C SER A 127 11.88 -6.45 -7.55
N GLU A 128 10.88 -6.96 -6.87
CA GLU A 128 9.54 -7.14 -7.44
C GLU A 128 8.85 -5.80 -7.72
N ILE A 129 8.99 -4.81 -6.84
CA ILE A 129 8.44 -3.47 -7.08
C ILE A 129 9.11 -2.83 -8.29
N THR A 130 10.43 -2.98 -8.43
CA THR A 130 11.17 -2.45 -9.58
C THR A 130 10.72 -3.10 -10.88
N LYS A 131 10.55 -4.42 -10.90
CA LYS A 131 10.01 -5.14 -12.07
C LYS A 131 8.61 -4.65 -12.43
N TRP A 132 7.75 -4.50 -11.42
CA TRP A 132 6.39 -4.00 -11.60
C TRP A 132 6.41 -2.60 -12.21
N HIS A 133 7.23 -1.69 -11.68
CA HIS A 133 7.34 -0.34 -12.19
C HIS A 133 7.83 -0.31 -13.64
N ASN A 134 8.82 -1.14 -13.97
CA ASN A 134 9.36 -1.24 -15.32
C ASN A 134 8.37 -1.80 -16.35
N GLN A 135 7.36 -2.54 -15.88
CA GLN A 135 6.31 -3.10 -16.73
C GLN A 135 5.16 -2.12 -16.98
N LEU A 136 5.12 -0.99 -16.27
CA LEU A 136 4.11 0.04 -16.51
C LEU A 136 4.35 0.71 -17.85
N ASP A 137 3.26 1.09 -18.53
CA ASP A 137 3.33 1.81 -19.79
C ASP A 137 4.14 3.11 -19.62
N ASN A 138 5.02 3.41 -20.57
CA ASN A 138 5.83 4.63 -20.55
C ASN A 138 4.98 5.90 -20.49
N LYS A 139 3.79 5.88 -21.07
CA LYS A 139 2.85 7.01 -20.99
C LYS A 139 2.39 7.26 -19.55
N ILE A 140 2.31 6.19 -18.74
CA ILE A 140 1.96 6.27 -17.33
C ILE A 140 3.16 6.73 -16.50
N THR A 141 4.32 6.08 -16.70
CA THR A 141 5.51 6.35 -15.87
C THR A 141 6.11 7.74 -16.12
N LYS A 142 5.82 8.34 -17.27
CA LYS A 142 6.29 9.68 -17.60
C LYS A 142 5.92 10.70 -16.51
N ASP A 143 4.70 10.64 -16.00
CA ASP A 143 4.18 11.60 -15.03
C ASP A 143 4.00 11.00 -13.63
N LEU A 144 4.25 9.71 -13.46
CA LEU A 144 4.03 9.01 -12.19
C LEU A 144 5.26 9.11 -11.29
N VAL A 145 5.03 9.55 -10.06
CA VAL A 145 6.03 9.52 -8.98
C VAL A 145 5.64 8.44 -7.99
N VAL A 146 6.55 7.49 -7.75
CA VAL A 146 6.40 6.47 -6.72
C VAL A 146 7.53 6.66 -5.72
N GLU A 147 7.18 7.03 -4.50
CA GLU A 147 8.11 7.14 -3.38
C GLU A 147 8.00 5.89 -2.52
N ILE A 148 9.15 5.31 -2.16
CA ILE A 148 9.21 4.18 -1.24
C ILE A 148 9.95 4.63 0.01
N TYR A 149 9.28 4.61 1.14
CA TYR A 149 9.82 5.00 2.45
C TYR A 149 10.51 3.80 3.10
N ILE A 150 11.82 3.92 3.29
CA ILE A 150 12.67 2.85 3.82
C ILE A 150 13.38 3.24 5.13
#